data_9377035d8db537415743525a16537c68
#
_entry.id   9377035d8db537415743525a16537c68
#
_cell.length_a   1.000
_cell.length_b   1.000
_cell.length_c   1.000
_cell.angle_alpha   90.00
_cell.angle_beta   90.00
_cell.angle_gamma   90.00
#
_symmetry.space_group_name_H-M   'P 1'
#
loop_
_entity.id
_entity.type
_entity.pdbx_description
1 polymer ?
#
loop_
_entity_poly.entity_id
_entity_poly.type
_entity_poly.pdbx_seq_one_letter_code
_entity_poly.pdbx_strand_id
1 'polypeptide(L)'
;METYFFADLCPEGSFELSEEESKHVVKVRRHQPGDRVRIANGLGLLADCELTEIRSSRATLRVLHSIQHAWPEPRIHLAVSPLHHEDRWEWLLEKATELGVYRISPVLCERTEHYRWKLPRYSRIFESALKHSLRTHLPILDQPMPLSQFQAESNAVTYVAHCDESADARTPRISLDLMDCSRNTCLMIGPEGDFHPSEIQRLVDNGAIPLSLGALRLRTETAVIAGLSRFLGGSMQRAGAALLTLLLTALLTMPMY
;
A
#
# COMPACT_ATOMS: atom_id res chain seq x y z
N MET A 1 8.37 18.22 -9.72
CA MET A 1 7.31 19.01 -9.06
C MET A 1 6.95 18.27 -7.77
N GLU A 2 6.92 18.98 -6.64
CA GLU A 2 6.62 18.37 -5.35
C GLU A 2 5.12 18.10 -5.20
N THR A 3 4.79 17.04 -4.46
CA THR A 3 3.41 16.65 -4.18
C THR A 3 3.08 16.98 -2.73
N TYR A 4 1.93 17.61 -2.53
CA TYR A 4 1.34 17.91 -1.23
C TYR A 4 0.02 17.18 -1.07
N PHE A 5 -0.49 17.13 0.14
CA PHE A 5 -1.75 16.45 0.45
C PHE A 5 -2.85 17.44 0.80
N PHE A 6 -4.03 17.28 0.21
CA PHE A 6 -5.23 18.03 0.58
C PHE A 6 -6.47 17.17 0.36
N ALA A 7 -7.08 16.71 1.46
CA ALA A 7 -8.20 15.75 1.43
C ALA A 7 -9.42 16.27 0.63
N ASP A 8 -9.73 17.57 0.77
CA ASP A 8 -10.90 18.19 0.15
C ASP A 8 -10.61 18.74 -1.26
N LEU A 9 -9.57 18.25 -1.93
CA LEU A 9 -9.23 18.66 -3.29
C LEU A 9 -10.39 18.38 -4.25
N CYS A 10 -10.82 19.42 -4.95
CA CYS A 10 -11.77 19.33 -6.06
C CYS A 10 -11.02 19.30 -7.40
N PRO A 11 -11.64 18.72 -8.47
CA PRO A 11 -10.99 18.61 -9.77
C PRO A 11 -10.76 19.94 -10.48
N GLU A 12 -11.42 21.02 -10.04
CA GLU A 12 -11.31 22.37 -10.58
C GLU A 12 -11.55 23.43 -9.50
N GLY A 13 -11.23 24.67 -9.80
CA GLY A 13 -11.45 25.81 -8.89
C GLY A 13 -10.21 26.22 -8.11
N SER A 14 -10.43 26.97 -7.04
CA SER A 14 -9.37 27.44 -6.13
C SER A 14 -9.70 27.03 -4.70
N PHE A 15 -8.68 26.75 -3.93
CA PHE A 15 -8.81 26.33 -2.53
C PHE A 15 -7.62 26.81 -1.70
N GLU A 16 -7.80 26.84 -0.39
CA GLU A 16 -6.75 27.18 0.56
C GLU A 16 -6.21 25.90 1.20
N LEU A 17 -4.89 25.74 1.23
CA LEU A 17 -4.25 24.61 1.91
C LEU A 17 -4.43 24.71 3.43
N SER A 18 -4.38 23.55 4.09
CA SER A 18 -4.30 23.47 5.55
C SER A 18 -3.12 24.33 6.09
N GLU A 19 -3.16 24.69 7.35
CA GLU A 19 -2.08 25.47 7.96
C GLU A 19 -0.73 24.75 7.90
N GLU A 20 -0.73 23.42 8.11
CA GLU A 20 0.46 22.59 8.07
C GLU A 20 1.06 22.55 6.66
N GLU A 21 0.25 22.27 5.64
CA GLU A 21 0.71 22.23 4.24
C GLU A 21 1.10 23.62 3.73
N SER A 22 0.35 24.66 4.10
CA SER A 22 0.72 26.05 3.77
C SER A 22 2.08 26.43 4.36
N LYS A 23 2.34 26.05 5.61
CA LYS A 23 3.64 26.27 6.25
C LYS A 23 4.77 25.55 5.50
N HIS A 24 4.51 24.34 5.03
CA HIS A 24 5.48 23.57 4.24
C HIS A 24 5.76 24.25 2.91
N VAL A 25 4.73 24.62 2.15
CA VAL A 25 4.84 25.33 0.86
C VAL A 25 5.58 26.64 1.00
N VAL A 26 5.17 27.49 1.97
CA VAL A 26 5.64 28.87 2.08
C VAL A 26 6.97 28.98 2.84
N LYS A 27 7.09 28.33 4.00
CA LYS A 27 8.26 28.52 4.89
C LYS A 27 9.39 27.52 4.64
N VAL A 28 9.06 26.28 4.33
CA VAL A 28 10.07 25.22 4.14
C VAL A 28 10.58 25.25 2.70
N ARG A 29 9.69 25.23 1.74
CA ARG A 29 10.03 25.19 0.31
C ARG A 29 10.13 26.56 -0.34
N ARG A 30 9.62 27.62 0.31
CA ARG A 30 9.72 29.01 -0.12
C ARG A 30 9.11 29.29 -1.49
N HIS A 31 8.03 28.57 -1.82
CA HIS A 31 7.28 28.83 -3.04
C HIS A 31 6.69 30.24 -3.03
N GLN A 32 6.58 30.82 -4.23
CA GLN A 32 6.05 32.16 -4.48
C GLN A 32 4.78 32.08 -5.34
N PRO A 33 3.90 33.09 -5.30
CA PRO A 33 2.81 33.20 -6.26
C PRO A 33 3.32 33.04 -7.70
N GLY A 34 2.63 32.20 -8.50
CA GLY A 34 3.03 31.78 -9.84
C GLY A 34 3.73 30.41 -9.89
N ASP A 35 4.23 29.90 -8.77
CA ASP A 35 4.85 28.58 -8.74
C ASP A 35 3.81 27.47 -8.92
N ARG A 36 4.24 26.37 -9.53
CA ARG A 36 3.42 25.18 -9.73
C ARG A 36 3.76 24.09 -8.74
N VAL A 37 2.72 23.53 -8.15
CA VAL A 37 2.79 22.41 -7.21
C VAL A 37 1.78 21.34 -7.59
N ARG A 38 2.01 20.13 -7.13
CA ARG A 38 1.08 19.01 -7.32
C ARG A 38 0.36 18.72 -6.03
N ILE A 39 -0.95 18.43 -6.11
CA ILE A 39 -1.79 18.12 -4.95
C ILE A 39 -2.45 16.77 -5.17
N ALA A 40 -2.43 15.92 -4.16
CA ALA A 40 -3.15 14.64 -4.14
C ALA A 40 -4.14 14.61 -2.97
N ASN A 41 -5.32 14.00 -3.17
CA ASN A 41 -6.33 13.89 -2.10
C ASN A 41 -6.36 12.53 -1.40
N GLY A 42 -5.51 11.60 -1.82
CA GLY A 42 -5.51 10.25 -1.25
C GLY A 42 -6.67 9.34 -1.73
N LEU A 43 -7.53 9.84 -2.60
CA LEU A 43 -8.66 9.12 -3.19
C LEU A 43 -8.51 8.96 -4.72
N GLY A 44 -7.29 9.16 -5.22
CA GLY A 44 -6.95 9.03 -6.64
C GLY A 44 -6.95 10.34 -7.42
N LEU A 45 -7.48 11.44 -6.89
CA LEU A 45 -7.41 12.72 -7.57
C LEU A 45 -6.01 13.33 -7.39
N LEU A 46 -5.39 13.67 -8.51
CA LEU A 46 -4.10 14.34 -8.61
C LEU A 46 -4.29 15.61 -9.45
N ALA A 47 -3.89 16.76 -8.91
CA ALA A 47 -4.01 18.03 -9.60
C ALA A 47 -2.67 18.78 -9.68
N ASP A 48 -2.38 19.32 -10.84
CA ASP A 48 -1.35 20.33 -11.02
C ASP A 48 -1.99 21.69 -10.74
N CYS A 49 -1.45 22.42 -9.75
CA CYS A 49 -1.99 23.66 -9.24
C CYS A 49 -0.98 24.79 -9.34
N GLU A 50 -1.45 26.02 -9.45
CA GLU A 50 -0.67 27.24 -9.36
C GLU A 50 -0.92 27.89 -8.00
N LEU A 51 0.14 28.28 -7.31
CA LEU A 51 0.06 29.11 -6.12
C LEU A 51 -0.33 30.54 -6.54
N THR A 52 -1.55 30.94 -6.21
CA THR A 52 -2.07 32.26 -6.63
C THR A 52 -1.85 33.33 -5.59
N GLU A 53 -1.89 32.98 -4.30
CA GLU A 53 -1.80 33.93 -3.22
C GLU A 53 -1.22 33.35 -1.93
N ILE A 54 -0.55 34.20 -1.15
CA ILE A 54 -0.11 33.89 0.22
C ILE A 54 -0.63 34.98 1.14
N ARG A 55 -1.60 34.65 2.01
CA ARG A 55 -2.12 35.56 3.05
C ARG A 55 -1.89 34.99 4.44
N SER A 56 -1.32 35.77 5.35
CA SER A 56 -1.13 35.37 6.75
C SER A 56 -0.54 33.95 6.91
N SER A 57 0.40 33.58 6.02
CA SER A 57 1.02 32.25 5.95
C SER A 57 0.09 31.12 5.46
N ARG A 58 -1.07 31.43 4.89
CA ARG A 58 -1.95 30.51 4.18
C ARG A 58 -1.71 30.61 2.68
N ALA A 59 -1.66 29.47 2.02
CA ALA A 59 -1.42 29.35 0.59
C ALA A 59 -2.73 29.03 -0.14
N THR A 60 -3.11 29.89 -1.11
CA THR A 60 -4.25 29.66 -2.00
C THR A 60 -3.73 29.12 -3.32
N LEU A 61 -4.31 28.02 -3.76
CA LEU A 61 -3.97 27.34 -4.99
C LEU A 61 -5.15 27.37 -5.96
N ARG A 62 -4.84 27.43 -7.25
CA ARG A 62 -5.79 27.25 -8.34
C ARG A 62 -5.46 25.98 -9.12
N VAL A 63 -6.44 25.12 -9.35
CA VAL A 63 -6.27 23.93 -10.19
C VAL A 63 -6.09 24.35 -11.64
N LEU A 64 -5.02 23.88 -12.27
CA LEU A 64 -4.75 24.07 -13.69
C LEU A 64 -5.20 22.86 -14.50
N HIS A 65 -4.92 21.68 -13.97
CA HIS A 65 -5.25 20.39 -14.58
C HIS A 65 -5.41 19.35 -13.48
N SER A 66 -6.33 18.42 -13.66
CA SER A 66 -6.54 17.32 -12.72
C SER A 66 -6.77 16.00 -13.44
N ILE A 67 -6.38 14.90 -12.79
CA ILE A 67 -6.56 13.53 -13.29
C ILE A 67 -7.08 12.68 -12.14
N GLN A 68 -8.18 11.96 -12.37
CA GLN A 68 -8.66 10.93 -11.46
C GLN A 68 -8.03 9.59 -11.85
N HIS A 69 -7.21 9.05 -10.96
CA HIS A 69 -6.62 7.73 -11.10
C HIS A 69 -7.51 6.67 -10.45
N ALA A 70 -7.69 5.54 -11.11
CA ALA A 70 -8.21 4.34 -10.48
C ALA A 70 -7.16 3.70 -9.59
N TRP A 71 -7.58 2.88 -8.63
CA TRP A 71 -6.65 2.01 -7.90
C TRP A 71 -5.89 1.12 -8.89
N PRO A 72 -4.56 0.99 -8.74
CA PRO A 72 -3.80 0.02 -9.51
C PRO A 72 -4.31 -1.41 -9.25
N GLU A 73 -4.35 -2.20 -10.30
CA GLU A 73 -4.65 -3.63 -10.22
C GLU A 73 -3.38 -4.45 -10.53
N PRO A 74 -3.17 -5.57 -9.88
CA PRO A 74 -4.00 -6.16 -8.83
C PRO A 74 -3.85 -5.44 -7.49
N ARG A 75 -4.87 -5.55 -6.64
CA ARG A 75 -4.88 -4.96 -5.30
C ARG A 75 -4.19 -5.89 -4.32
N ILE A 76 -3.46 -5.29 -3.39
CA ILE A 76 -2.78 -6.00 -2.31
C ILE A 76 -3.44 -5.65 -1.00
N HIS A 77 -4.04 -6.65 -0.36
CA HIS A 77 -4.56 -6.57 0.99
C HIS A 77 -3.53 -7.16 1.95
N LEU A 78 -3.05 -6.38 2.90
CA LEU A 78 -2.14 -6.83 3.95
C LEU A 78 -2.94 -7.10 5.23
N ALA A 79 -3.04 -8.36 5.64
CA ALA A 79 -3.56 -8.75 6.95
C ALA A 79 -2.38 -9.06 7.88
N VAL A 80 -2.12 -8.22 8.86
CA VAL A 80 -0.91 -8.30 9.68
C VAL A 80 -1.22 -8.07 11.15
N SER A 81 -0.56 -8.83 12.03
CA SER A 81 -0.68 -8.59 13.47
C SER A 81 -0.04 -7.26 13.86
N PRO A 82 -0.72 -6.42 14.68
CA PRO A 82 -0.10 -5.24 15.25
C PRO A 82 1.15 -5.63 16.05
N LEU A 83 2.18 -4.79 15.98
CA LEU A 83 3.44 -5.03 16.67
C LEU A 83 3.43 -4.41 18.08
N HIS A 84 4.13 -5.04 19.02
CA HIS A 84 4.32 -4.50 20.37
C HIS A 84 5.03 -3.14 20.35
N HIS A 85 6.07 -3.00 19.53
CA HIS A 85 6.85 -1.77 19.40
C HIS A 85 6.19 -0.80 18.41
N GLU A 86 5.74 0.36 18.93
CA GLU A 86 5.02 1.38 18.15
C GLU A 86 5.84 1.90 16.96
N ASP A 87 7.12 2.16 17.14
CA ASP A 87 8.04 2.66 16.11
C ASP A 87 8.15 1.69 14.92
N ARG A 88 8.19 0.40 15.20
CA ARG A 88 8.20 -0.64 14.16
C ARG A 88 6.86 -0.74 13.44
N TRP A 89 5.76 -0.61 14.20
CA TRP A 89 4.43 -0.60 13.61
C TRP A 89 4.24 0.60 12.69
N GLU A 90 4.62 1.80 13.16
CA GLU A 90 4.58 3.02 12.34
C GLU A 90 5.45 2.90 11.09
N TRP A 91 6.66 2.36 11.21
CA TRP A 91 7.55 2.10 10.09
C TRP A 91 6.95 1.11 9.07
N LEU A 92 6.32 0.02 9.56
CA LEU A 92 5.62 -0.95 8.72
C LEU A 92 4.51 -0.28 7.91
N LEU A 93 3.66 0.53 8.56
CA LEU A 93 2.57 1.25 7.92
C LEU A 93 3.08 2.22 6.84
N GLU A 94 4.17 2.95 7.13
CA GLU A 94 4.83 3.84 6.17
C GLU A 94 5.29 3.05 4.94
N LYS A 95 6.06 1.99 5.13
CA LYS A 95 6.63 1.21 4.02
C LYS A 95 5.57 0.42 3.24
N ALA A 96 4.56 -0.11 3.91
CA ALA A 96 3.43 -0.74 3.23
C ALA A 96 2.70 0.25 2.31
N THR A 97 2.55 1.51 2.75
CA THR A 97 1.98 2.58 1.92
C THR A 97 2.86 2.89 0.71
N GLU A 98 4.17 3.07 0.91
CA GLU A 98 5.12 3.30 -0.19
C GLU A 98 5.12 2.17 -1.22
N LEU A 99 4.97 0.92 -0.74
CA LEU A 99 4.90 -0.28 -1.59
C LEU A 99 3.54 -0.49 -2.26
N GLY A 100 2.55 0.34 -1.96
CA GLY A 100 1.29 0.38 -2.67
C GLY A 100 0.22 -0.59 -2.20
N VAL A 101 0.25 -0.92 -0.94
CA VAL A 101 -0.83 -1.69 -0.32
C VAL A 101 -2.16 -0.95 -0.47
N TYR A 102 -3.18 -1.69 -0.91
CA TYR A 102 -4.55 -1.19 -1.05
C TYR A 102 -5.27 -1.10 0.30
N ARG A 103 -5.13 -2.14 1.12
CA ARG A 103 -5.83 -2.27 2.41
C ARG A 103 -4.93 -2.91 3.44
N ILE A 104 -5.00 -2.43 4.67
CA ILE A 104 -4.30 -2.98 5.82
C ILE A 104 -5.33 -3.37 6.86
N SER A 105 -5.40 -4.66 7.22
CA SER A 105 -6.26 -5.17 8.29
C SER A 105 -5.39 -5.67 9.43
N PRO A 106 -5.36 -4.96 10.56
CA PRO A 106 -4.70 -5.44 11.76
C PRO A 106 -5.45 -6.63 12.34
N VAL A 107 -4.83 -7.81 12.36
CA VAL A 107 -5.43 -9.07 12.85
C VAL A 107 -4.84 -9.48 14.19
N LEU A 108 -5.71 -9.75 15.16
CA LEU A 108 -5.32 -10.16 16.51
C LEU A 108 -5.28 -11.69 16.56
N CYS A 109 -4.05 -12.21 16.59
CA CYS A 109 -3.74 -13.63 16.69
C CYS A 109 -3.59 -14.03 18.16
N GLU A 110 -3.57 -15.32 18.44
CA GLU A 110 -3.39 -15.87 19.80
C GLU A 110 -2.11 -15.36 20.47
N ARG A 111 -1.02 -15.16 19.70
CA ARG A 111 0.27 -14.70 20.17
C ARG A 111 0.52 -13.21 19.92
N THR A 112 -0.55 -12.44 19.61
CA THR A 112 -0.41 -10.99 19.49
C THR A 112 -0.14 -10.39 20.87
N GLU A 113 0.99 -9.70 21.01
CA GLU A 113 1.36 -9.01 22.25
C GLU A 113 0.56 -7.72 22.44
N HIS A 114 0.73 -7.06 23.60
CA HIS A 114 0.11 -5.78 23.85
C HIS A 114 0.55 -4.74 22.82
N TYR A 115 -0.41 -4.05 22.22
CA TYR A 115 -0.19 -2.98 21.24
C TYR A 115 -0.99 -1.72 21.62
N ARG A 116 -0.60 -0.59 21.05
CA ARG A 116 -1.33 0.66 21.17
C ARG A 116 -1.89 1.07 19.82
N TRP A 117 -3.15 1.51 19.82
CA TRP A 117 -3.83 1.94 18.60
C TRP A 117 -3.97 3.47 18.57
N LYS A 118 -3.36 4.12 17.57
CA LYS A 118 -3.26 5.58 17.46
C LYS A 118 -3.68 6.07 16.07
N LEU A 119 -4.95 5.90 15.71
CA LEU A 119 -5.45 6.22 14.37
C LEU A 119 -5.05 7.62 13.86
N PRO A 120 -5.13 8.72 14.65
CA PRO A 120 -4.71 10.04 14.17
C PRO A 120 -3.21 10.12 13.80
N ARG A 121 -2.37 9.31 14.43
CA ARG A 121 -0.95 9.22 14.12
C ARG A 121 -0.73 8.48 12.81
N TYR A 122 -1.45 7.38 12.59
CA TYR A 122 -1.33 6.58 11.36
C TYR A 122 -1.79 7.34 10.12
N SER A 123 -2.84 8.16 10.22
CA SER A 123 -3.27 9.03 9.12
C SER A 123 -2.14 9.94 8.65
N ARG A 124 -1.41 10.58 9.57
CA ARG A 124 -0.26 11.44 9.23
C ARG A 124 0.88 10.66 8.58
N ILE A 125 1.11 9.41 9.00
CA ILE A 125 2.13 8.54 8.40
C ILE A 125 1.75 8.23 6.95
N PHE A 126 0.49 7.88 6.70
CA PHE A 126 -0.01 7.60 5.35
C PHE A 126 0.08 8.82 4.44
N GLU A 127 -0.31 10.00 4.91
CA GLU A 127 -0.19 11.26 4.16
C GLU A 127 1.27 11.58 3.82
N SER A 128 2.18 11.38 4.77
CA SER A 128 3.62 11.58 4.54
C SER A 128 4.15 10.58 3.52
N ALA A 129 3.84 9.30 3.66
CA ALA A 129 4.27 8.25 2.75
C ALA A 129 3.72 8.45 1.33
N LEU A 130 2.45 8.89 1.19
CA LEU A 130 1.83 9.23 -0.09
C LEU A 130 2.61 10.31 -0.81
N LYS A 131 2.96 11.41 -0.10
CA LYS A 131 3.71 12.54 -0.68
C LYS A 131 5.09 12.10 -1.17
N HIS A 132 5.81 11.32 -0.37
CA HIS A 132 7.17 10.86 -0.70
C HIS A 132 7.18 9.83 -1.84
N SER A 133 6.22 8.94 -1.88
CA SER A 133 6.13 7.90 -2.91
C SER A 133 5.38 8.33 -4.17
N LEU A 134 4.92 9.59 -4.24
CA LEU A 134 4.15 10.15 -5.34
C LEU A 134 2.88 9.36 -5.67
N ARG A 135 2.28 8.74 -4.67
CA ARG A 135 1.04 8.00 -4.83
C ARG A 135 -0.16 8.93 -4.81
N THR A 136 -1.26 8.45 -5.37
CA THR A 136 -2.53 9.20 -5.43
C THR A 136 -3.58 8.66 -4.49
N HIS A 137 -3.36 7.46 -3.92
CA HIS A 137 -4.28 6.79 -3.01
C HIS A 137 -3.64 6.50 -1.68
N LEU A 138 -4.37 6.77 -0.60
CA LEU A 138 -4.05 6.30 0.75
C LEU A 138 -4.58 4.87 0.93
N PRO A 139 -3.87 3.99 1.65
CA PRO A 139 -4.40 2.67 1.95
C PRO A 139 -5.64 2.77 2.87
N ILE A 140 -6.56 1.82 2.72
CA ILE A 140 -7.66 1.64 3.68
C ILE A 140 -7.08 0.97 4.92
N LEU A 141 -7.24 1.56 6.10
CA LEU A 141 -6.85 0.97 7.37
C LEU A 141 -8.08 0.53 8.15
N ASP A 142 -8.23 -0.77 8.35
CA ASP A 142 -9.31 -1.31 9.17
C ASP A 142 -9.02 -1.15 10.67
N GLN A 143 -10.07 -1.24 11.48
CA GLN A 143 -9.92 -1.38 12.93
C GLN A 143 -9.35 -2.78 13.24
N PRO A 144 -8.53 -2.92 14.30
CA PRO A 144 -8.05 -4.22 14.74
C PRO A 144 -9.22 -5.18 15.03
N MET A 145 -9.11 -6.40 14.53
CA MET A 145 -10.12 -7.43 14.70
C MET A 145 -9.50 -8.78 15.03
N PRO A 146 -10.20 -9.67 15.77
CA PRO A 146 -9.73 -11.04 15.97
C PRO A 146 -9.51 -11.76 14.64
N LEU A 147 -8.42 -12.54 14.52
CA LEU A 147 -8.14 -13.33 13.33
C LEU A 147 -9.32 -14.27 12.98
N SER A 148 -10.07 -14.73 13.97
CA SER A 148 -11.25 -15.57 13.77
C SER A 148 -12.41 -14.88 13.04
N GLN A 149 -12.44 -13.54 13.03
CA GLN A 149 -13.46 -12.73 12.35
C GLN A 149 -12.96 -12.17 11.01
N PHE A 150 -11.66 -12.30 10.75
CA PHE A 150 -11.08 -11.79 9.51
C PHE A 150 -11.50 -12.65 8.31
N GLN A 151 -11.88 -11.97 7.24
CA GLN A 151 -12.17 -12.58 5.94
C GLN A 151 -11.49 -11.77 4.84
N ALA A 152 -10.71 -12.46 4.02
CA ALA A 152 -10.14 -11.86 2.82
C ALA A 152 -11.24 -11.60 1.78
N GLU A 153 -10.99 -10.68 0.85
CA GLU A 153 -11.90 -10.45 -0.28
C GLU A 153 -12.04 -11.72 -1.12
N SER A 154 -13.27 -12.06 -1.53
CA SER A 154 -13.60 -13.33 -2.19
C SER A 154 -12.89 -13.56 -3.53
N ASN A 155 -12.42 -12.49 -4.17
CA ASN A 155 -11.68 -12.52 -5.44
C ASN A 155 -10.16 -12.49 -5.26
N ALA A 156 -9.66 -12.48 -4.01
CA ALA A 156 -8.23 -12.46 -3.71
C ALA A 156 -7.67 -13.86 -3.44
N VAL A 157 -6.45 -14.11 -3.91
CA VAL A 157 -5.66 -15.26 -3.47
C VAL A 157 -5.06 -14.94 -2.11
N THR A 158 -5.30 -15.78 -1.12
CA THR A 158 -4.78 -15.58 0.23
C THR A 158 -3.51 -16.39 0.44
N TYR A 159 -2.46 -15.72 0.87
CA TYR A 159 -1.19 -16.34 1.27
C TYR A 159 -0.96 -16.10 2.76
N VAL A 160 -0.57 -17.14 3.48
CA VAL A 160 -0.18 -17.08 4.89
C VAL A 160 1.30 -17.42 5.05
N ALA A 161 2.09 -16.42 5.45
CA ALA A 161 3.50 -16.63 5.70
C ALA A 161 3.73 -16.99 7.17
N HIS A 162 4.38 -18.13 7.41
CA HIS A 162 4.69 -18.65 8.74
C HIS A 162 6.04 -19.38 8.75
N CYS A 163 6.61 -19.57 9.95
CA CYS A 163 7.86 -20.27 10.15
C CYS A 163 7.67 -21.70 10.74
N ASP A 164 6.44 -22.13 10.96
CA ASP A 164 6.16 -23.45 11.57
C ASP A 164 6.42 -24.59 10.57
N GLU A 165 7.54 -25.31 10.77
CA GLU A 165 7.93 -26.46 9.97
C GLU A 165 7.01 -27.68 10.21
N SER A 166 6.35 -27.76 11.36
CA SER A 166 5.44 -28.88 11.66
C SER A 166 4.18 -28.84 10.80
N ALA A 167 3.78 -27.67 10.33
CA ALA A 167 2.67 -27.48 9.40
C ALA A 167 3.01 -27.98 7.98
N ASP A 168 4.29 -27.96 7.59
CA ASP A 168 4.75 -28.35 6.25
C ASP A 168 4.51 -29.82 5.92
N ALA A 169 4.41 -30.67 6.93
CA ALA A 169 4.15 -32.10 6.74
C ALA A 169 2.77 -32.37 6.10
N ARG A 170 1.81 -31.43 6.26
CA ARG A 170 0.45 -31.58 5.73
C ARG A 170 0.24 -30.75 4.48
N THR A 171 0.76 -29.53 4.46
CA THR A 171 0.62 -28.59 3.34
C THR A 171 1.91 -27.82 3.18
N PRO A 172 2.79 -28.22 2.25
CA PRO A 172 4.08 -27.59 2.05
C PRO A 172 3.91 -26.11 1.68
N ARG A 173 4.78 -25.25 2.24
CA ARG A 173 4.85 -23.84 1.87
C ARG A 173 5.37 -23.69 0.44
N ILE A 174 4.70 -22.89 -0.36
CA ILE A 174 5.28 -22.49 -1.64
C ILE A 174 6.37 -21.43 -1.41
N SER A 175 7.35 -21.37 -2.31
CA SER A 175 8.36 -20.33 -2.27
C SER A 175 7.78 -18.98 -2.72
N LEU A 176 8.34 -17.89 -2.19
CA LEU A 176 7.91 -16.51 -2.49
C LEU A 176 7.92 -16.19 -4.00
N ASP A 177 8.85 -16.77 -4.76
CA ASP A 177 8.94 -16.59 -6.21
C ASP A 177 7.77 -17.23 -6.99
N LEU A 178 7.07 -18.19 -6.40
CA LEU A 178 5.88 -18.84 -6.97
C LEU A 178 4.57 -18.12 -6.63
N MET A 179 4.62 -17.03 -5.89
CA MET A 179 3.45 -16.22 -5.56
C MET A 179 2.86 -15.59 -6.83
N ASP A 180 1.58 -15.81 -7.07
CA ASP A 180 0.86 -15.22 -8.22
C ASP A 180 0.52 -13.75 -7.96
N CYS A 181 1.36 -12.86 -8.47
CA CYS A 181 1.17 -11.41 -8.38
C CYS A 181 0.28 -10.85 -9.51
N SER A 182 -0.39 -11.68 -10.31
CA SER A 182 -1.30 -11.23 -11.37
C SER A 182 -2.74 -11.02 -10.90
N ARG A 183 -3.07 -11.47 -9.70
CA ARG A 183 -4.41 -11.45 -9.10
C ARG A 183 -4.43 -10.62 -7.84
N ASN A 184 -5.61 -10.16 -7.46
CA ASN A 184 -5.82 -9.57 -6.14
C ASN A 184 -5.35 -10.54 -5.07
N THR A 185 -4.59 -10.06 -4.12
CA THR A 185 -3.89 -10.90 -3.16
C THR A 185 -4.12 -10.40 -1.74
N CYS A 186 -4.40 -11.33 -0.83
CA CYS A 186 -4.31 -11.11 0.60
C CYS A 186 -3.05 -11.77 1.14
N LEU A 187 -2.12 -10.96 1.66
CA LEU A 187 -0.91 -11.44 2.32
C LEU A 187 -1.11 -11.39 3.83
N MET A 188 -1.01 -12.54 4.49
CA MET A 188 -1.16 -12.66 5.93
C MET A 188 0.19 -12.88 6.61
N ILE A 189 0.51 -12.02 7.58
CA ILE A 189 1.75 -12.08 8.37
C ILE A 189 1.41 -12.07 9.86
N GLY A 190 1.92 -13.04 10.59
CA GLY A 190 1.68 -13.21 12.03
C GLY A 190 2.42 -12.20 12.91
N PRO A 191 2.18 -12.26 14.23
CA PRO A 191 2.91 -11.48 15.23
C PRO A 191 4.36 -11.94 15.39
N GLU A 192 5.12 -11.29 16.29
CA GLU A 192 6.51 -11.66 16.58
C GLU A 192 6.67 -13.12 17.02
N GLY A 193 5.65 -13.68 17.69
CA GLY A 193 5.58 -15.08 18.11
C GLY A 193 5.08 -16.05 17.04
N ASP A 194 4.85 -15.59 15.81
CA ASP A 194 4.20 -16.32 14.72
C ASP A 194 2.73 -16.66 15.01
N PHE A 195 2.02 -17.17 14.02
CA PHE A 195 0.69 -17.74 14.21
C PHE A 195 0.75 -18.99 15.12
N HIS A 196 -0.32 -19.25 15.87
CA HIS A 196 -0.46 -20.55 16.52
C HIS A 196 -0.73 -21.64 15.47
N PRO A 197 -0.24 -22.89 15.64
CA PRO A 197 -0.46 -23.97 14.64
C PRO A 197 -1.93 -24.20 14.28
N SER A 198 -2.84 -24.04 15.24
CA SER A 198 -4.30 -24.17 14.99
C SER A 198 -4.85 -23.01 14.13
N GLU A 199 -4.23 -21.82 14.20
CA GLU A 199 -4.60 -20.69 13.36
C GLU A 199 -4.15 -20.94 11.91
N ILE A 200 -2.92 -21.43 11.73
CA ILE A 200 -2.38 -21.80 10.41
C ILE A 200 -3.29 -22.88 9.79
N GLN A 201 -3.60 -23.95 10.53
CA GLN A 201 -4.45 -25.02 10.01
C GLN A 201 -5.82 -24.51 9.57
N ARG A 202 -6.46 -23.66 10.40
CA ARG A 202 -7.76 -23.05 10.05
C ARG A 202 -7.68 -22.18 8.81
N LEU A 203 -6.61 -21.37 8.65
CA LEU A 203 -6.42 -20.54 7.46
C LEU A 203 -6.24 -21.39 6.20
N VAL A 204 -5.47 -22.48 6.29
CA VAL A 204 -5.26 -23.43 5.19
C VAL A 204 -6.56 -24.17 4.84
N ASP A 205 -7.32 -24.62 5.83
CA ASP A 205 -8.62 -25.28 5.63
C ASP A 205 -9.63 -24.32 4.94
N ASN A 206 -9.47 -23.01 5.12
CA ASN A 206 -10.23 -21.96 4.44
C ASN A 206 -9.59 -21.51 3.10
N GLY A 207 -8.62 -22.24 2.57
CA GLY A 207 -8.04 -22.03 1.24
C GLY A 207 -6.86 -21.07 1.20
N ALA A 208 -6.28 -20.66 2.33
CA ALA A 208 -5.04 -19.91 2.31
C ALA A 208 -3.87 -20.80 1.90
N ILE A 209 -2.98 -20.26 1.08
CA ILE A 209 -1.79 -20.94 0.57
C ILE A 209 -0.63 -20.64 1.52
N PRO A 210 0.00 -21.66 2.15
CA PRO A 210 1.18 -21.46 2.97
C PRO A 210 2.34 -20.91 2.14
N LEU A 211 3.03 -19.89 2.67
CA LEU A 211 4.09 -19.15 1.97
C LEU A 211 5.39 -19.18 2.78
N SER A 212 6.49 -19.51 2.12
CA SER A 212 7.85 -19.35 2.65
C SER A 212 8.46 -18.05 2.11
N LEU A 213 8.92 -17.18 3.00
CA LEU A 213 9.64 -15.94 2.65
C LEU A 213 11.17 -16.14 2.54
N GLY A 214 11.63 -17.39 2.56
CA GLY A 214 13.03 -17.77 2.47
C GLY A 214 13.49 -18.62 3.66
N ALA A 215 14.78 -18.97 3.68
CA ALA A 215 15.36 -19.86 4.68
C ALA A 215 15.63 -19.19 6.05
N LEU A 216 15.62 -17.86 6.10
CA LEU A 216 15.91 -17.12 7.33
C LEU A 216 14.62 -16.70 8.03
N ARG A 217 14.64 -16.75 9.37
CA ARG A 217 13.56 -16.18 10.16
C ARG A 217 13.59 -14.66 10.07
N LEU A 218 12.51 -14.07 9.59
CA LEU A 218 12.35 -12.63 9.46
C LEU A 218 11.53 -12.08 10.64
N ARG A 219 11.78 -10.84 11.02
CA ARG A 219 10.85 -10.08 11.88
C ARG A 219 9.58 -9.76 11.09
N THR A 220 8.46 -9.54 11.77
CA THR A 220 7.16 -9.29 11.13
C THR A 220 7.23 -8.14 10.12
N GLU A 221 7.81 -6.99 10.49
CA GLU A 221 7.97 -5.86 9.57
C GLU A 221 8.84 -6.20 8.34
N THR A 222 9.89 -6.98 8.53
CA THR A 222 10.74 -7.44 7.43
C THR A 222 10.02 -8.45 6.54
N ALA A 223 9.24 -9.36 7.14
CA ALA A 223 8.41 -10.32 6.42
C ALA A 223 7.38 -9.62 5.52
N VAL A 224 6.73 -8.56 6.05
CA VAL A 224 5.81 -7.71 5.26
C VAL A 224 6.52 -7.13 4.05
N ILE A 225 7.68 -6.49 4.23
CA ILE A 225 8.43 -5.89 3.12
C ILE A 225 8.86 -6.94 2.09
N ALA A 226 9.36 -8.08 2.54
CA ALA A 226 9.78 -9.18 1.65
C ALA A 226 8.59 -9.68 0.80
N GLY A 227 7.43 -9.93 1.42
CA GLY A 227 6.24 -10.35 0.70
C GLY A 227 5.72 -9.30 -0.28
N LEU A 228 5.63 -8.03 0.16
CA LEU A 228 5.14 -6.93 -0.67
C LEU A 228 6.07 -6.60 -1.85
N SER A 229 7.39 -6.82 -1.71
CA SER A 229 8.36 -6.52 -2.77
C SER A 229 8.10 -7.31 -4.06
N ARG A 230 7.43 -8.47 -4.00
CA ARG A 230 7.05 -9.25 -5.18
C ARG A 230 6.14 -8.49 -6.15
N PHE A 231 5.34 -7.55 -5.63
CA PHE A 231 4.41 -6.76 -6.44
C PHE A 231 5.07 -5.60 -7.16
N LEU A 232 6.27 -5.16 -6.74
CA LEU A 232 7.01 -4.08 -7.39
C LEU A 232 7.50 -4.46 -8.79
N GLY A 233 7.86 -5.73 -9.01
CA GLY A 233 8.31 -6.23 -10.30
C GLY A 233 7.18 -6.52 -11.30
N GLY A 234 5.96 -6.80 -10.83
CA GLY A 234 4.83 -7.21 -11.66
C GLY A 234 4.33 -6.12 -12.63
N SER A 235 4.44 -4.84 -12.26
CA SER A 235 4.08 -3.72 -13.13
C SER A 235 5.04 -3.54 -14.31
N MET A 236 6.33 -3.77 -14.12
CA MET A 236 7.33 -3.69 -15.20
C MET A 236 7.26 -4.89 -16.17
N GLN A 237 7.05 -6.10 -15.65
CA GLN A 237 6.90 -7.29 -16.50
C GLN A 237 5.63 -7.24 -17.36
N ARG A 238 4.54 -6.64 -16.86
CA ARG A 238 3.28 -6.46 -17.62
C ARG A 238 3.41 -5.45 -18.73
N ALA A 239 4.08 -4.33 -18.49
CA ALA A 239 4.36 -3.36 -19.54
C ALA A 239 5.20 -4.00 -20.68
N GLY A 240 6.20 -4.81 -20.32
CA GLY A 240 6.99 -5.58 -21.27
C GLY A 240 6.19 -6.66 -22.01
N ALA A 241 5.36 -7.44 -21.32
CA ALA A 241 4.53 -8.47 -21.91
C ALA A 241 3.43 -7.89 -22.83
N ALA A 242 2.77 -6.81 -22.39
CA ALA A 242 1.78 -6.12 -23.22
C ALA A 242 2.40 -5.50 -24.47
N LEU A 243 3.60 -4.92 -24.36
CA LEU A 243 4.35 -4.38 -25.49
C LEU A 243 4.78 -5.48 -26.46
N LEU A 244 5.24 -6.62 -25.94
CA LEU A 244 5.62 -7.79 -26.74
C LEU A 244 4.41 -8.38 -27.47
N THR A 245 3.25 -8.48 -26.82
CA THR A 245 2.00 -8.97 -27.43
C THR A 245 1.52 -8.01 -28.53
N LEU A 246 1.58 -6.69 -28.28
CA LEU A 246 1.26 -5.68 -29.29
C LEU A 246 2.22 -5.72 -30.48
N LEU A 247 3.52 -5.92 -30.27
CA LEU A 247 4.51 -6.07 -31.35
C LEU A 247 4.31 -7.36 -32.15
N LEU A 248 4.00 -8.48 -31.48
CA LEU A 248 3.70 -9.75 -32.12
C LEU A 248 2.41 -9.68 -32.97
N THR A 249 1.34 -9.06 -32.43
CA THR A 249 0.11 -8.85 -33.21
C THR A 249 0.32 -7.91 -34.40
N ALA A 250 1.10 -6.85 -34.25
CA ALA A 250 1.43 -5.94 -35.34
C ALA A 250 2.26 -6.64 -36.44
N LEU A 251 3.19 -7.53 -36.07
CA LEU A 251 3.99 -8.32 -37.03
C LEU A 251 3.13 -9.36 -37.77
N LEU A 252 2.15 -9.97 -37.14
CA LEU A 252 1.24 -10.96 -37.73
C LEU A 252 0.17 -10.33 -38.63
N THR A 253 -0.08 -9.02 -38.50
CA THR A 253 -1.07 -8.29 -39.32
C THR A 253 -0.46 -7.48 -40.45
N MET A 254 0.88 -7.52 -40.65
CA MET A 254 1.50 -6.89 -41.82
C MET A 254 1.16 -7.67 -43.07
N PRO A 255 0.56 -7.04 -44.09
CA PRO A 255 0.33 -7.68 -45.37
C PRO A 255 1.70 -8.03 -46.01
N MET A 256 1.87 -9.29 -46.36
CA MET A 256 3.00 -9.70 -47.19
C MET A 256 2.82 -9.09 -48.58
N TYR A 257 3.61 -8.10 -48.92
CA TYR A 257 3.82 -7.60 -50.27
C TYR A 257 5.03 -8.28 -50.87
#